data_12dd171fc26bdacae2dcbbf4b3bbb0f0
#
_entry.id   12dd171fc26bdacae2dcbbf4b3bbb0f0
#
_cell.length_a   1.000
_cell.length_b   1.000
_cell.length_c   1.000
_cell.angle_alpha   90.00
_cell.angle_beta   90.00
_cell.angle_gamma   90.00
#
_symmetry.space_group_name_H-M   'P 1'
#
loop_
_entity.id
_entity.type
_entity.pdbx_description
1 polymer ?
#
loop_
_entity_poly.entity_id
_entity_poly.type
_entity_poly.pdbx_seq_one_letter_code
_entity_poly.pdbx_strand_id
1 'polypeptide(L)'
;MKNIFKRLLNVKGMVVEDVSIDDSPLRDAPVLVARVRCRKAALRCSRCGRKCPKYDDGGGERRWRHQDFGCYRVELVGPAPRVECRVHGVVVSRVPWAEPGIRFTRDFEMECTWLMTVANRKTVSGFLHVAWRTAGDIAGRVAGRLESGMPCMFDGLTAIGVDETSHRKGHTYITVVVDHERKRVIWAVFCQVVIGQCGVSFPSEKAVGFSPVRNWPVIARVLLFHCIRA
;
A
#
# COMPACT_ATOMS: atom_id res chain seq x y z
N MET A 1 -23.24 15.62 14.14
CA MET A 1 -22.43 14.47 13.68
C MET A 1 -21.57 14.80 12.47
N LYS A 2 -22.08 15.39 11.38
CA LYS A 2 -21.29 15.69 10.14
C LYS A 2 -19.96 16.43 10.38
N ASN A 3 -19.89 17.36 11.33
CA ASN A 3 -18.68 18.13 11.61
C ASN A 3 -17.56 17.31 12.27
N ILE A 4 -17.91 16.35 13.11
CA ILE A 4 -16.95 15.45 13.76
C ILE A 4 -16.32 14.54 12.69
N PHE A 5 -17.15 13.87 11.87
CA PHE A 5 -16.65 13.01 10.80
C PHE A 5 -15.84 13.74 9.74
N LYS A 6 -16.20 14.99 9.42
CA LYS A 6 -15.39 15.84 8.54
C LYS A 6 -13.99 16.11 9.10
N ARG A 7 -13.85 16.19 10.42
CA ARG A 7 -12.55 16.33 11.09
C ARG A 7 -11.79 15.02 11.19
N LEU A 8 -12.50 13.92 11.51
CA LEU A 8 -11.91 12.56 11.62
C LEU A 8 -11.39 12.07 10.26
N LEU A 9 -12.20 12.19 9.23
CA LEU A 9 -11.79 11.77 7.88
C LEU A 9 -10.73 12.67 7.25
N ASN A 10 -10.67 13.94 7.61
CA ASN A 10 -9.68 14.98 7.26
C ASN A 10 -9.03 14.92 5.87
N VAL A 11 -9.76 14.45 4.86
CA VAL A 11 -9.23 14.31 3.50
C VAL A 11 -9.44 15.61 2.71
N LYS A 12 -8.35 16.25 2.31
CA LYS A 12 -8.40 17.43 1.45
C LYS A 12 -9.12 17.12 0.13
N GLY A 13 -10.07 17.98 -0.25
CA GLY A 13 -10.82 17.80 -1.49
C GLY A 13 -12.04 16.89 -1.39
N MET A 14 -12.33 16.32 -0.22
CA MET A 14 -13.55 15.59 0.09
C MET A 14 -14.58 16.48 0.78
N VAL A 15 -15.85 16.21 0.53
CA VAL A 15 -16.99 16.74 1.27
C VAL A 15 -17.76 15.58 1.84
N VAL A 16 -18.01 15.58 3.14
CA VAL A 16 -18.91 14.63 3.81
C VAL A 16 -20.32 15.23 3.74
N GLU A 17 -21.23 14.55 3.09
CA GLU A 17 -22.61 14.98 2.89
C GLU A 17 -23.51 14.46 3.99
N ASP A 18 -23.33 13.18 4.33
CA ASP A 18 -24.11 12.52 5.38
C ASP A 18 -23.32 11.40 6.05
N VAL A 19 -23.75 11.00 7.26
CA VAL A 19 -23.21 9.86 8.01
C VAL A 19 -24.34 9.17 8.71
N SER A 20 -24.51 7.88 8.43
CA SER A 20 -25.54 6.99 8.99
C SER A 20 -24.93 5.63 9.35
N ILE A 21 -25.66 4.88 10.15
CA ILE A 21 -25.40 3.46 10.34
C ILE A 21 -26.48 2.74 9.53
N ASP A 22 -26.05 2.04 8.49
CA ASP A 22 -26.94 1.39 7.53
C ASP A 22 -26.49 -0.05 7.26
N ASP A 23 -27.38 -0.85 6.69
CA ASP A 23 -27.01 -2.15 6.14
C ASP A 23 -26.13 -1.98 4.90
N SER A 24 -25.14 -2.85 4.76
CA SER A 24 -24.25 -2.85 3.61
C SER A 24 -24.60 -3.99 2.67
N PRO A 25 -24.70 -3.75 1.34
CA PRO A 25 -24.91 -4.83 0.37
C PRO A 25 -23.71 -5.80 0.29
N LEU A 26 -22.60 -5.46 0.94
CA LEU A 26 -21.38 -6.25 0.95
C LEU A 26 -21.21 -7.07 2.24
N ARG A 27 -22.12 -6.95 3.25
CA ARG A 27 -21.94 -7.51 4.59
C ARG A 27 -23.27 -7.73 5.28
N ASP A 28 -23.31 -8.75 6.14
CA ASP A 28 -24.51 -9.09 6.94
C ASP A 28 -24.67 -8.22 8.21
N ALA A 29 -23.64 -7.45 8.58
CA ALA A 29 -23.67 -6.58 9.75
C ALA A 29 -23.77 -5.10 9.34
N PRO A 30 -24.46 -4.26 10.14
CA PRO A 30 -24.52 -2.83 9.90
C PRO A 30 -23.13 -2.19 9.85
N VAL A 31 -22.98 -1.19 8.99
CA VAL A 31 -21.75 -0.43 8.80
C VAL A 31 -22.00 1.06 8.97
N LEU A 32 -20.97 1.80 9.32
CA LEU A 32 -21.02 3.24 9.29
C LEU A 32 -20.77 3.71 7.85
N VAL A 33 -21.80 4.26 7.24
CA VAL A 33 -21.78 4.79 5.88
C VAL A 33 -21.52 6.30 5.95
N ALA A 34 -20.41 6.76 5.38
CA ALA A 34 -20.17 8.18 5.16
C ALA A 34 -20.37 8.50 3.67
N ARG A 35 -21.45 9.25 3.36
CA ARG A 35 -21.70 9.73 2.00
C ARG A 35 -20.77 10.89 1.69
N VAL A 36 -19.98 10.72 0.64
CA VAL A 36 -18.89 11.64 0.30
C VAL A 36 -18.90 12.01 -1.17
N ARG A 37 -18.40 13.21 -1.47
CA ARG A 37 -18.13 13.61 -2.86
C ARG A 37 -16.84 14.39 -3.00
N CYS A 38 -16.29 14.39 -4.21
CA CYS A 38 -15.15 15.24 -4.54
C CYS A 38 -15.57 16.72 -4.66
N ARG A 39 -14.73 17.63 -4.15
CA ARG A 39 -14.85 19.05 -4.49
C ARG A 39 -14.50 19.26 -5.95
N LYS A 40 -15.20 20.16 -6.64
CA LYS A 40 -14.90 20.51 -8.05
C LYS A 40 -13.42 20.88 -8.26
N ALA A 41 -12.82 21.61 -7.32
CA ALA A 41 -11.40 21.97 -7.37
C ALA A 41 -10.42 20.79 -7.23
N ALA A 42 -10.89 19.64 -6.70
CA ALA A 42 -10.07 18.44 -6.48
C ALA A 42 -10.11 17.46 -7.68
N LEU A 43 -10.92 17.71 -8.69
CA LEU A 43 -11.05 16.82 -9.84
C LEU A 43 -9.75 16.75 -10.64
N ARG A 44 -9.27 15.53 -10.84
CA ARG A 44 -8.00 15.23 -11.52
C ARG A 44 -8.17 14.01 -12.42
N CYS A 45 -7.50 14.02 -13.55
CA CYS A 45 -7.37 12.84 -14.41
C CYS A 45 -6.71 11.69 -13.64
N SER A 46 -7.31 10.49 -13.65
CA SER A 46 -6.75 9.32 -12.97
C SER A 46 -5.41 8.84 -13.55
N ARG A 47 -5.14 9.15 -14.82
CA ARG A 47 -3.93 8.71 -15.52
C ARG A 47 -2.76 9.67 -15.35
N CYS A 48 -2.96 10.98 -15.57
CA CYS A 48 -1.87 11.96 -15.52
C CYS A 48 -1.92 12.93 -14.33
N GLY A 49 -2.94 12.86 -13.48
CA GLY A 49 -3.06 13.72 -12.30
C GLY A 49 -3.39 15.20 -12.59
N ARG A 50 -3.48 15.62 -13.85
CA ARG A 50 -3.80 17.01 -14.23
C ARG A 50 -5.21 17.38 -13.81
N LYS A 51 -5.40 18.63 -13.40
CA LYS A 51 -6.73 19.20 -13.13
C LYS A 51 -7.55 19.21 -14.43
N CYS A 52 -8.78 18.69 -14.36
CA CYS A 52 -9.66 18.59 -15.50
C CYS A 52 -11.08 19.06 -15.13
N PRO A 53 -11.84 19.59 -16.09
CA PRO A 53 -13.25 19.89 -15.88
C PRO A 53 -14.03 18.59 -15.66
N LYS A 54 -15.13 18.69 -14.90
CA LYS A 54 -16.07 17.59 -14.73
C LYS A 54 -16.79 17.36 -16.05
N TYR A 55 -16.85 16.10 -16.48
CA TYR A 55 -17.69 15.69 -17.61
C TYR A 55 -19.09 15.31 -17.12
N ASP A 56 -19.19 14.32 -16.20
CA ASP A 56 -20.43 13.89 -15.56
C ASP A 56 -20.18 13.26 -14.18
N ASP A 57 -21.23 12.74 -13.54
CA ASP A 57 -21.14 12.09 -12.23
C ASP A 57 -20.72 10.60 -12.30
N GLY A 58 -20.53 10.05 -13.50
CA GLY A 58 -20.21 8.65 -13.70
C GLY A 58 -21.41 7.72 -13.58
N GLY A 59 -21.16 6.41 -13.61
CA GLY A 59 -22.18 5.37 -13.60
C GLY A 59 -22.54 4.87 -12.19
N GLY A 60 -23.07 5.71 -11.31
CA GLY A 60 -23.56 5.28 -10.02
C GLY A 60 -22.62 5.48 -8.84
N GLU A 61 -23.05 5.01 -7.67
CA GLU A 61 -22.29 5.10 -6.43
C GLU A 61 -21.22 4.01 -6.35
N ARG A 62 -20.07 4.37 -5.78
CA ARG A 62 -19.00 3.45 -5.41
C ARG A 62 -18.82 3.43 -3.91
N ARG A 63 -18.32 2.28 -3.41
CA ARG A 63 -18.02 2.06 -2.02
C ARG A 63 -16.52 1.85 -1.84
N TRP A 64 -15.94 2.51 -0.82
CA TRP A 64 -14.55 2.35 -0.42
C TRP A 64 -14.49 2.00 1.06
N ARG A 65 -13.84 0.89 1.37
CA ARG A 65 -13.55 0.49 2.74
C ARG A 65 -12.56 1.49 3.36
N HIS A 66 -12.93 2.02 4.54
CA HIS A 66 -12.10 2.91 5.35
C HIS A 66 -11.73 2.22 6.67
N GLN A 67 -10.87 2.85 7.48
CA GLN A 67 -10.53 2.40 8.84
C GLN A 67 -11.81 2.28 9.68
N ASP A 68 -11.80 1.33 10.62
CA ASP A 68 -12.94 1.11 11.50
C ASP A 68 -13.10 2.26 12.50
N PHE A 69 -14.33 2.52 12.86
CA PHE A 69 -14.67 3.48 13.90
C PHE A 69 -15.36 2.76 15.06
N GLY A 70 -14.62 2.52 16.12
CA GLY A 70 -15.08 1.68 17.22
C GLY A 70 -15.39 0.26 16.74
N CYS A 71 -16.60 -0.21 17.00
CA CYS A 71 -17.05 -1.54 16.56
C CYS A 71 -17.62 -1.56 15.13
N TYR A 72 -17.78 -0.42 14.49
CA TYR A 72 -18.34 -0.32 13.14
C TYR A 72 -17.27 -0.29 12.07
N ARG A 73 -17.47 -1.09 11.04
CA ARG A 73 -16.73 -0.93 9.79
C ARG A 73 -17.21 0.32 9.07
N VAL A 74 -16.30 1.06 8.48
CA VAL A 74 -16.62 2.31 7.80
C VAL A 74 -16.54 2.14 6.29
N GLU A 75 -17.58 2.57 5.59
CA GLU A 75 -17.63 2.65 4.14
C GLU A 75 -17.84 4.10 3.69
N LEU A 76 -16.94 4.59 2.86
CA LEU A 76 -17.17 5.82 2.12
C LEU A 76 -17.99 5.49 0.89
N VAL A 77 -19.10 6.19 0.69
CA VAL A 77 -20.02 5.96 -0.42
C VAL A 77 -20.23 7.26 -1.19
N GLY A 78 -20.11 7.18 -2.50
CA GLY A 78 -20.33 8.38 -3.31
C GLY A 78 -20.03 8.19 -4.79
N PRO A 79 -20.29 9.23 -5.61
CA PRO A 79 -20.06 9.17 -7.04
C PRO A 79 -18.55 9.10 -7.35
N ALA A 80 -18.23 8.44 -8.46
CA ALA A 80 -16.90 8.50 -9.08
C ALA A 80 -17.01 9.30 -10.38
N PRO A 81 -16.96 10.64 -10.31
CA PRO A 81 -17.22 11.51 -11.46
C PRO A 81 -16.21 11.24 -12.57
N ARG A 82 -16.64 11.43 -13.83
CA ARG A 82 -15.75 11.45 -14.96
C ARG A 82 -15.29 12.88 -15.25
N VAL A 83 -14.09 12.98 -15.79
CA VAL A 83 -13.46 14.25 -16.18
C VAL A 83 -12.99 14.16 -17.62
N GLU A 84 -13.00 15.31 -18.30
CA GLU A 84 -12.49 15.42 -19.65
C GLU A 84 -11.02 15.87 -19.61
N CYS A 85 -10.13 14.96 -19.97
CA CYS A 85 -8.70 15.23 -20.03
C CYS A 85 -8.27 15.46 -21.49
N ARG A 86 -7.57 16.55 -21.75
CA ARG A 86 -7.06 16.86 -23.11
C ARG A 86 -6.18 15.77 -23.71
N VAL A 87 -5.52 14.95 -22.86
CA VAL A 87 -4.59 13.91 -23.30
C VAL A 87 -5.24 12.52 -23.32
N HIS A 88 -6.17 12.24 -22.37
CA HIS A 88 -6.71 10.90 -22.16
C HIS A 88 -8.21 10.80 -22.47
N GLY A 89 -8.82 11.87 -22.97
CA GLY A 89 -10.27 11.92 -23.21
C GLY A 89 -11.07 11.84 -21.91
N VAL A 90 -12.28 11.29 -21.99
CA VAL A 90 -13.15 11.13 -20.84
C VAL A 90 -12.71 9.92 -19.99
N VAL A 91 -12.29 10.19 -18.76
CA VAL A 91 -11.83 9.17 -17.81
C VAL A 91 -12.43 9.40 -16.43
N VAL A 92 -12.49 8.35 -15.61
CA VAL A 92 -12.90 8.48 -14.19
C VAL A 92 -11.91 9.39 -13.47
N SER A 93 -12.41 10.32 -12.68
CA SER A 93 -11.58 11.20 -11.88
C SER A 93 -10.84 10.44 -10.78
N ARG A 94 -9.63 10.86 -10.48
CA ARG A 94 -8.95 10.43 -9.26
C ARG A 94 -9.69 11.00 -8.04
N VAL A 95 -10.10 10.12 -7.13
CA VAL A 95 -10.68 10.54 -5.84
C VAL A 95 -9.56 10.82 -4.82
N PRO A 96 -9.72 11.81 -3.92
CA PRO A 96 -8.65 12.18 -3.00
C PRO A 96 -8.39 11.17 -1.89
N TRP A 97 -9.30 10.25 -1.63
CA TRP A 97 -9.20 9.25 -0.53
C TRP A 97 -8.71 7.87 -0.96
N ALA A 98 -8.67 7.56 -2.26
CA ALA A 98 -8.27 6.25 -2.75
C ALA A 98 -7.45 6.33 -4.05
N GLU A 99 -6.71 5.29 -4.34
CA GLU A 99 -6.06 5.16 -5.64
C GLU A 99 -7.06 4.76 -6.75
N PRO A 100 -6.80 5.13 -8.01
CA PRO A 100 -7.65 4.76 -9.12
C PRO A 100 -7.88 3.26 -9.20
N GLY A 101 -9.15 2.85 -9.30
CA GLY A 101 -9.52 1.42 -9.38
C GLY A 101 -9.52 0.66 -8.05
N ILE A 102 -9.05 1.25 -6.97
CA ILE A 102 -8.96 0.59 -5.66
C ILE A 102 -10.21 0.87 -4.83
N ARG A 103 -10.68 -0.15 -4.09
CA ARG A 103 -11.84 -0.10 -3.19
C ARG A 103 -11.49 0.13 -1.72
N PHE A 104 -10.24 0.45 -1.44
CA PHE A 104 -9.73 0.75 -0.11
C PHE A 104 -9.26 2.20 -0.07
N THR A 105 -9.50 2.89 1.04
CA THR A 105 -8.92 4.22 1.23
C THR A 105 -7.43 4.10 1.51
N ARG A 106 -6.67 5.17 1.23
CA ARG A 106 -5.23 5.20 1.51
C ARG A 106 -4.92 4.97 2.98
N ASP A 107 -5.75 5.52 3.88
CA ASP A 107 -5.58 5.37 5.33
C ASP A 107 -5.77 3.92 5.74
N PHE A 108 -6.79 3.23 5.21
CA PHE A 108 -6.98 1.79 5.43
C PHE A 108 -5.82 0.97 4.87
N GLU A 109 -5.32 1.31 3.67
CA GLU A 109 -4.16 0.62 3.09
C GLU A 109 -2.90 0.82 3.94
N MET A 110 -2.67 2.02 4.46
CA MET A 110 -1.54 2.31 5.36
C MET A 110 -1.65 1.55 6.67
N GLU A 111 -2.82 1.52 7.32
CA GLU A 111 -3.08 0.75 8.53
C GLU A 111 -2.84 -0.75 8.30
N CYS A 112 -3.42 -1.30 7.23
CA CYS A 112 -3.21 -2.70 6.86
C CYS A 112 -1.73 -3.02 6.66
N THR A 113 -1.00 -2.15 5.96
CA THR A 113 0.43 -2.33 5.70
C THR A 113 1.23 -2.25 6.99
N TRP A 114 0.94 -1.28 7.86
CA TRP A 114 1.60 -1.17 9.16
C TRP A 114 1.36 -2.43 10.01
N LEU A 115 0.13 -2.90 10.12
CA LEU A 115 -0.18 -4.14 10.84
C LEU A 115 0.57 -5.35 10.26
N MET A 116 0.75 -5.40 8.94
CA MET A 116 1.52 -6.46 8.27
C MET A 116 3.01 -6.43 8.62
N THR A 117 3.55 -5.32 9.14
CA THR A 117 4.94 -5.26 9.63
C THR A 117 5.11 -5.86 11.02
N VAL A 118 4.06 -5.86 11.85
CA VAL A 118 4.11 -6.26 13.26
C VAL A 118 3.37 -7.56 13.56
N ALA A 119 2.51 -8.03 12.66
CA ALA A 119 1.71 -9.23 12.84
C ALA A 119 1.71 -10.12 11.57
N ASN A 120 1.38 -11.41 11.74
CA ASN A 120 1.25 -12.30 10.60
C ASN A 120 -0.04 -12.03 9.80
N ARG A 121 -0.07 -12.47 8.52
CA ARG A 121 -1.21 -12.25 7.62
C ARG A 121 -2.55 -12.75 8.16
N LYS A 122 -2.58 -13.87 8.86
CA LYS A 122 -3.82 -14.45 9.40
C LYS A 122 -4.40 -13.54 10.48
N THR A 123 -3.56 -13.01 11.37
CA THR A 123 -3.96 -12.05 12.40
C THR A 123 -4.48 -10.76 11.78
N VAL A 124 -3.76 -10.18 10.80
CA VAL A 124 -4.20 -8.97 10.11
C VAL A 124 -5.52 -9.19 9.35
N SER A 125 -5.64 -10.33 8.68
CA SER A 125 -6.86 -10.74 7.99
C SER A 125 -8.06 -10.83 8.94
N GLY A 126 -7.88 -11.46 10.10
CA GLY A 126 -8.92 -11.55 11.13
C GLY A 126 -9.29 -10.20 11.73
N PHE A 127 -8.29 -9.37 12.05
CA PHE A 127 -8.50 -8.07 12.67
C PHE A 127 -9.20 -7.07 11.74
N LEU A 128 -8.70 -6.92 10.51
CA LEU A 128 -9.27 -5.99 9.53
C LEU A 128 -10.44 -6.57 8.73
N HIS A 129 -10.74 -7.85 8.93
CA HIS A 129 -11.78 -8.56 8.20
C HIS A 129 -11.64 -8.45 6.66
N VAL A 130 -10.45 -8.65 6.16
CA VAL A 130 -10.12 -8.77 4.74
C VAL A 130 -9.49 -10.13 4.46
N ALA A 131 -9.63 -10.64 3.25
CA ALA A 131 -8.95 -11.88 2.89
C ALA A 131 -7.42 -11.73 3.05
N TRP A 132 -6.75 -12.77 3.52
CA TRP A 132 -5.29 -12.76 3.74
C TRP A 132 -4.49 -12.39 2.48
N ARG A 133 -5.00 -12.81 1.30
CA ARG A 133 -4.43 -12.44 0.00
C ARG A 133 -4.58 -10.94 -0.26
N THR A 134 -5.76 -10.38 0.01
CA THR A 134 -6.04 -8.94 -0.10
C THR A 134 -5.13 -8.11 0.80
N ALA A 135 -4.88 -8.55 2.04
CA ALA A 135 -3.94 -7.87 2.93
C ALA A 135 -2.52 -7.84 2.34
N GLY A 136 -2.07 -8.95 1.75
CA GLY A 136 -0.79 -9.01 1.04
C GLY A 136 -0.72 -8.08 -0.17
N ASP A 137 -1.79 -8.02 -0.97
CA ASP A 137 -1.88 -7.13 -2.14
C ASP A 137 -1.86 -5.65 -1.75
N ILE A 138 -2.54 -5.30 -0.66
CA ILE A 138 -2.51 -3.95 -0.08
C ILE A 138 -1.07 -3.59 0.32
N ALA A 139 -0.41 -4.44 1.11
CA ALA A 139 0.94 -4.18 1.57
C ALA A 139 1.93 -4.02 0.40
N GLY A 140 1.84 -4.87 -0.63
CA GLY A 140 2.66 -4.75 -1.83
C GLY A 140 2.44 -3.43 -2.58
N ARG A 141 1.18 -2.98 -2.75
CA ARG A 141 0.90 -1.69 -3.40
C ARG A 141 1.45 -0.50 -2.63
N VAL A 142 1.29 -0.52 -1.30
CA VAL A 142 1.80 0.56 -0.43
C VAL A 142 3.33 0.58 -0.48
N ALA A 143 3.98 -0.59 -0.37
CA ALA A 143 5.44 -0.68 -0.48
C ALA A 143 5.94 -0.08 -1.80
N GLY A 144 5.38 -0.49 -2.94
CA GLY A 144 5.79 0.07 -4.24
C GLY A 144 5.56 1.58 -4.37
N ARG A 145 4.52 2.14 -3.73
CA ARG A 145 4.34 3.61 -3.68
C ARG A 145 5.39 4.31 -2.84
N LEU A 146 5.77 3.72 -1.71
CA LEU A 146 6.81 4.28 -0.83
C LEU A 146 8.17 4.21 -1.52
N GLU A 147 8.51 3.06 -2.09
CA GLU A 147 9.76 2.84 -2.81
C GLU A 147 9.94 3.83 -3.98
N SER A 148 8.87 4.10 -4.74
CA SER A 148 8.94 5.06 -5.86
C SER A 148 9.23 6.51 -5.45
N GLY A 149 9.02 6.86 -4.18
CA GLY A 149 9.31 8.18 -3.60
C GLY A 149 10.61 8.23 -2.80
N MET A 150 11.31 7.10 -2.62
CA MET A 150 12.55 7.02 -1.85
C MET A 150 13.77 7.29 -2.74
N PRO A 151 14.82 7.90 -2.20
CA PRO A 151 16.11 7.95 -2.88
C PRO A 151 16.61 6.53 -3.17
N CYS A 152 17.46 6.39 -4.19
CA CYS A 152 18.07 5.10 -4.49
C CYS A 152 18.77 4.55 -3.25
N MET A 153 18.41 3.34 -2.83
CA MET A 153 18.97 2.73 -1.63
C MET A 153 20.45 2.33 -1.79
N PHE A 154 20.93 2.29 -3.03
CA PHE A 154 22.30 1.96 -3.37
C PHE A 154 23.23 3.20 -3.36
N ASP A 155 22.66 4.42 -3.30
CA ASP A 155 23.48 5.63 -3.31
C ASP A 155 24.29 5.78 -2.01
N GLY A 156 25.59 6.05 -2.17
CA GLY A 156 26.51 6.28 -1.05
C GLY A 156 26.74 5.05 -0.19
N LEU A 157 26.68 3.86 -0.75
CA LEU A 157 27.09 2.62 -0.07
C LEU A 157 28.60 2.57 0.08
N THR A 158 29.06 2.31 1.30
CA THR A 158 30.50 2.18 1.64
C THR A 158 30.80 0.76 2.10
N ALA A 159 29.90 0.12 2.84
CA ALA A 159 30.08 -1.24 3.33
C ALA A 159 28.74 -2.02 3.21
N ILE A 160 28.81 -3.15 2.54
CA ILE A 160 27.66 -4.06 2.41
C ILE A 160 27.95 -5.40 3.08
N GLY A 161 26.92 -6.00 3.64
CA GLY A 161 26.90 -7.39 4.07
C GLY A 161 25.95 -8.18 3.20
N VAL A 162 26.31 -9.43 2.90
CA VAL A 162 25.43 -10.37 2.19
C VAL A 162 25.23 -11.58 3.10
N ASP A 163 23.98 -11.98 3.30
CA ASP A 163 23.63 -13.15 4.08
C ASP A 163 22.62 -14.01 3.32
N GLU A 164 22.73 -15.33 3.48
CA GLU A 164 21.83 -16.30 2.90
C GLU A 164 21.21 -17.16 3.99
N THR A 165 19.89 -17.23 4.00
CA THR A 165 19.17 -18.09 4.93
C THR A 165 18.24 -19.05 4.20
N SER A 166 18.19 -20.30 4.65
CA SER A 166 17.27 -21.29 4.10
C SER A 166 15.83 -20.93 4.48
N HIS A 167 14.94 -20.87 3.50
CA HIS A 167 13.53 -20.55 3.70
C HIS A 167 12.64 -21.80 3.81
N ARG A 168 12.98 -22.87 3.09
CA ARG A 168 12.24 -24.15 3.06
C ARG A 168 13.17 -25.32 2.79
N LYS A 169 12.73 -26.54 3.19
CA LYS A 169 13.32 -27.78 2.71
C LYS A 169 13.23 -27.81 1.18
N GLY A 170 14.33 -28.04 0.47
CA GLY A 170 14.37 -28.10 -0.99
C GLY A 170 15.17 -26.97 -1.66
N HIS A 171 16.21 -26.48 -0.99
CA HIS A 171 17.18 -25.52 -1.55
C HIS A 171 16.62 -24.16 -2.00
N THR A 172 15.59 -23.67 -1.31
CA THR A 172 15.13 -22.30 -1.49
C THR A 172 15.76 -21.39 -0.42
N TYR A 173 16.54 -20.43 -0.86
CA TYR A 173 17.28 -19.51 0.00
C TYR A 173 16.70 -18.10 -0.15
N ILE A 174 16.82 -17.30 0.89
CA ILE A 174 16.65 -15.86 0.84
C ILE A 174 18.04 -15.25 0.95
N THR A 175 18.45 -14.57 -0.10
CA THR A 175 19.65 -13.77 -0.07
C THR A 175 19.28 -12.34 0.31
N VAL A 176 20.00 -11.79 1.26
CA VAL A 176 19.76 -10.45 1.79
C VAL A 176 21.04 -9.64 1.70
N VAL A 177 20.90 -8.41 1.19
CA VAL A 177 21.99 -7.44 1.16
C VAL A 177 21.68 -6.31 2.11
N VAL A 178 22.62 -5.99 2.98
CA VAL A 178 22.49 -4.96 4.03
C VAL A 178 23.54 -3.87 3.86
N ASP A 179 23.14 -2.64 4.17
CA ASP A 179 24.04 -1.51 4.38
C ASP A 179 24.48 -1.54 5.86
N HIS A 180 25.75 -1.82 6.10
CA HIS A 180 26.28 -1.95 7.45
C HIS A 180 26.31 -0.62 8.21
N GLU A 181 26.57 0.47 7.54
CA GLU A 181 26.66 1.79 8.18
C GLU A 181 25.28 2.29 8.59
N ARG A 182 24.29 2.18 7.67
CA ARG A 182 22.93 2.64 7.92
C ARG A 182 22.06 1.58 8.59
N LYS A 183 22.60 0.37 8.85
CA LYS A 183 21.92 -0.76 9.50
C LYS A 183 20.55 -1.10 8.89
N ARG A 184 20.48 -1.14 7.57
CA ARG A 184 19.25 -1.39 6.82
C ARG A 184 19.43 -2.44 5.74
N VAL A 185 18.36 -3.14 5.41
CA VAL A 185 18.29 -3.99 4.22
C VAL A 185 18.11 -3.10 3.01
N ILE A 186 18.92 -3.31 1.99
CA ILE A 186 18.86 -2.58 0.74
C ILE A 186 18.34 -3.45 -0.40
N TRP A 187 18.45 -4.79 -0.27
CA TRP A 187 17.94 -5.71 -1.26
C TRP A 187 17.72 -7.10 -0.66
N ALA A 188 16.71 -7.83 -1.16
CA ALA A 188 16.49 -9.21 -0.80
C ALA A 188 15.84 -9.96 -1.97
N VAL A 189 16.21 -11.22 -2.18
CA VAL A 189 15.67 -12.05 -3.24
C VAL A 189 15.53 -13.50 -2.79
N PHE A 190 14.53 -14.20 -3.31
CA PHE A 190 14.48 -15.66 -3.25
C PHE A 190 15.29 -16.26 -4.38
N CYS A 191 16.23 -17.13 -4.04
CA CYS A 191 16.99 -17.89 -5.01
C CYS A 191 16.84 -19.39 -4.75
N GLN A 192 16.77 -20.19 -5.81
CA GLN A 192 16.80 -21.65 -5.71
C GLN A 192 18.23 -22.21 -5.69
N VAL A 193 19.23 -21.34 -5.89
CA VAL A 193 20.64 -21.70 -5.99
C VAL A 193 21.46 -20.70 -5.19
N VAL A 194 22.50 -21.15 -4.52
CA VAL A 194 23.44 -20.31 -3.75
C VAL A 194 24.10 -19.26 -4.65
N ILE A 195 24.33 -18.02 -4.15
CA ILE A 195 24.84 -16.85 -4.90
C ILE A 195 26.03 -17.16 -5.82
N GLY A 196 26.88 -18.11 -5.50
CA GLY A 196 28.01 -18.49 -6.33
C GLY A 196 27.65 -19.08 -7.70
N GLN A 197 26.36 -19.41 -7.96
CA GLN A 197 25.87 -20.01 -9.20
C GLN A 197 24.80 -19.19 -9.92
N CYS A 198 24.19 -18.20 -9.25
CA CYS A 198 23.33 -17.22 -9.91
C CYS A 198 24.21 -16.10 -10.45
N GLY A 199 24.24 -15.89 -11.76
CA GLY A 199 25.03 -14.85 -12.44
C GLY A 199 24.59 -13.41 -12.12
N VAL A 200 24.37 -13.10 -10.85
CA VAL A 200 24.10 -11.74 -10.37
C VAL A 200 25.47 -11.03 -10.22
N SER A 201 25.84 -10.25 -11.23
CA SER A 201 27.01 -9.37 -11.17
C SER A 201 26.73 -8.20 -10.24
N PHE A 202 27.34 -8.20 -9.07
CA PHE A 202 27.48 -6.98 -8.28
C PHE A 202 28.64 -6.15 -8.83
N PRO A 203 28.58 -4.80 -8.79
CA PRO A 203 29.73 -3.97 -9.08
C PRO A 203 30.88 -4.35 -8.13
N SER A 204 31.97 -4.86 -8.66
CA SER A 204 32.95 -5.72 -7.99
C SER A 204 33.99 -5.01 -7.13
N GLU A 205 33.78 -3.82 -6.59
CA GLU A 205 34.95 -3.13 -5.99
C GLU A 205 35.01 -3.08 -4.46
N LYS A 206 34.00 -3.45 -3.67
CA LYS A 206 34.16 -3.45 -2.18
C LYS A 206 33.29 -4.48 -1.46
N ALA A 207 33.61 -5.75 -1.59
CA ALA A 207 33.08 -6.77 -0.70
C ALA A 207 33.91 -6.85 0.58
N VAL A 208 33.40 -6.43 1.71
CA VAL A 208 34.06 -6.56 3.02
C VAL A 208 33.20 -7.40 3.95
N GLY A 209 33.68 -8.59 4.26
CA GLY A 209 33.41 -9.40 5.44
C GLY A 209 31.94 -9.84 5.73
N PHE A 210 31.75 -11.15 5.81
CA PHE A 210 30.52 -11.76 6.32
C PHE A 210 30.38 -11.54 7.84
N SER A 211 29.26 -10.98 8.29
CA SER A 211 28.85 -10.95 9.69
C SER A 211 27.39 -11.34 9.85
N PRO A 212 27.04 -12.29 10.74
CA PRO A 212 25.65 -12.68 10.95
C PRO A 212 24.86 -11.53 11.59
N VAL A 213 23.82 -11.05 10.91
CA VAL A 213 22.96 -9.97 11.39
C VAL A 213 21.86 -10.55 12.28
N ARG A 214 21.98 -10.39 13.60
CA ARG A 214 21.06 -10.97 14.60
C ARG A 214 19.84 -10.14 14.98
N ASN A 215 19.76 -8.85 14.63
CA ASN A 215 18.61 -8.00 14.99
C ASN A 215 18.21 -7.07 13.84
N TRP A 216 17.04 -7.30 13.25
CA TRP A 216 16.51 -6.60 12.11
C TRP A 216 15.43 -5.58 12.50
N PRO A 217 15.53 -4.31 12.08
CA PRO A 217 14.43 -3.36 12.25
C PRO A 217 13.21 -3.74 11.43
N VAL A 218 12.04 -3.35 11.92
CA VAL A 218 10.69 -3.68 11.41
C VAL A 218 10.51 -3.37 9.91
N ILE A 219 11.20 -2.38 9.38
CA ILE A 219 11.16 -1.96 7.97
C ILE A 219 11.66 -3.06 7.02
N ALA A 220 12.62 -3.87 7.45
CA ALA A 220 13.13 -5.01 6.67
C ALA A 220 12.04 -6.07 6.39
N ARG A 221 11.04 -6.21 7.26
CA ARG A 221 9.92 -7.13 7.05
C ARG A 221 8.99 -6.73 5.91
N VAL A 222 8.80 -5.44 5.65
CA VAL A 222 7.94 -4.96 4.54
C VAL A 222 8.61 -5.21 3.19
N LEU A 223 9.91 -4.98 3.07
CA LEU A 223 10.66 -5.24 1.84
C LEU A 223 10.75 -6.73 1.50
N LEU A 224 10.89 -7.60 2.53
CA LEU A 224 10.84 -9.05 2.34
C LEU A 224 9.50 -9.54 1.77
N PHE A 225 8.39 -8.85 2.04
CA PHE A 225 7.08 -9.22 1.52
C PHE A 225 6.93 -8.99 0.02
N HIS A 226 7.66 -8.05 -0.57
CA HIS A 226 7.62 -7.81 -2.02
C HIS A 226 8.36 -8.90 -2.79
N CYS A 227 9.48 -9.40 -2.26
CA CYS A 227 10.25 -10.51 -2.85
C CYS A 227 9.56 -11.89 -2.75
N ILE A 228 8.53 -12.07 -1.89
CA ILE A 228 7.81 -13.36 -1.73
C ILE A 228 6.84 -13.66 -2.89
N ARG A 229 6.73 -12.79 -3.90
CA ARG A 229 5.79 -12.93 -5.03
C ARG A 229 6.41 -13.02 -6.43
N ALA A 230 7.73 -13.00 -6.55
CA ALA A 230 8.39 -13.27 -7.83
C ALA A 230 8.54 -14.79 -8.06
#